data_868ba13c50abf5fee3fbe3d684c8688b
#
_entry.id   868ba13c50abf5fee3fbe3d684c8688b
#
_cell.length_a   1.000
_cell.length_b   1.000
_cell.length_c   1.000
_cell.angle_alpha   90.00
_cell.angle_beta   90.00
_cell.angle_gamma   90.00
#
_symmetry.space_group_name_H-M   'P 1'
#
loop_
_entity.id
_entity.type
_entity.pdbx_description
1 polymer ?
#
loop_
_entity_poly.entity_id
_entity_poly.type
_entity_poly.pdbx_seq_one_letter_code
_entity_poly.pdbx_strand_id
1 'polypeptide(L)'
;MTKQIAFIGGGNMAYALAIGLLGADRPPSVIVADPIASQLDRFANSEIKTTADNKRAVIGADVVVLAVKPQIIRSVALEIAPLITHQLVMSIAAGVPLSALNAWFGETVSIVRCMPNTPALIGAGISGLVRNTRTTDSQAKLAHRILGCVGAVLWFEEDADLDAVTAISGSGPAYFFYLIESMIKAAIELGLIPEIARKLTLKTALGGAKMAINSDEDLEILRQNVTSPGGTTERAIAVFTREDMQGTIVRAISEARERSIELSQEADNDA
;
A
#
# COMPACT_ATOMS: atom_id res chain seq x y z
N MET A 1 23.34 4.12 -17.17
CA MET A 1 23.49 2.84 -16.47
C MET A 1 22.11 2.41 -15.98
N THR A 2 21.77 1.15 -16.12
CA THR A 2 20.53 0.60 -15.59
C THR A 2 20.64 0.59 -14.07
N LYS A 3 19.66 1.18 -13.36
CA LYS A 3 19.66 1.20 -11.90
C LYS A 3 19.43 -0.20 -11.33
N GLN A 4 20.08 -0.50 -10.19
CA GLN A 4 19.82 -1.74 -9.46
C GLN A 4 18.95 -1.44 -8.23
N ILE A 5 17.89 -2.20 -8.06
CA ILE A 5 16.95 -2.09 -6.94
C ILE A 5 17.03 -3.37 -6.12
N ALA A 6 17.34 -3.25 -4.84
CA ALA A 6 17.33 -4.34 -3.88
C ALA A 6 16.07 -4.30 -3.04
N PHE A 7 15.33 -5.39 -2.97
CA PHE A 7 14.24 -5.58 -2.03
C PHE A 7 14.74 -6.45 -0.87
N ILE A 8 14.57 -5.97 0.35
CA ILE A 8 14.84 -6.70 1.57
C ILE A 8 13.51 -7.19 2.13
N GLY A 9 13.25 -8.48 1.96
CA GLY A 9 11.95 -9.13 2.14
C GLY A 9 11.30 -9.47 0.80
N GLY A 10 10.84 -10.74 0.63
CA GLY A 10 10.20 -11.29 -0.57
C GLY A 10 8.67 -11.45 -0.46
N GLY A 11 8.02 -10.70 0.47
CA GLY A 11 6.58 -10.78 0.71
C GLY A 11 5.73 -10.26 -0.45
N ASN A 12 4.40 -10.23 -0.26
CA ASN A 12 3.44 -9.89 -1.32
C ASN A 12 3.69 -8.51 -1.94
N MET A 13 4.03 -7.50 -1.14
CA MET A 13 4.26 -6.16 -1.65
C MET A 13 5.57 -6.06 -2.43
N ALA A 14 6.64 -6.70 -1.92
CA ALA A 14 7.90 -6.82 -2.66
C ALA A 14 7.67 -7.51 -4.00
N TYR A 15 6.88 -8.58 -4.02
CA TYR A 15 6.53 -9.29 -5.24
C TYR A 15 5.79 -8.39 -6.23
N ALA A 16 4.75 -7.68 -5.80
CA ALA A 16 4.00 -6.76 -6.64
C ALA A 16 4.90 -5.70 -7.29
N LEU A 17 5.74 -5.03 -6.48
CA LEU A 17 6.63 -3.98 -6.94
C LEU A 17 7.73 -4.53 -7.87
N ALA A 18 8.38 -5.64 -7.50
CA ALA A 18 9.45 -6.24 -8.26
C ALA A 18 8.97 -6.72 -9.65
N ILE A 19 7.80 -7.38 -9.71
CA ILE A 19 7.20 -7.80 -10.98
C ILE A 19 6.70 -6.60 -11.79
N GLY A 20 6.07 -5.61 -11.13
CA GLY A 20 5.63 -4.38 -11.80
C GLY A 20 6.78 -3.62 -12.47
N LEU A 21 7.96 -3.59 -11.85
CA LEU A 21 9.16 -2.97 -12.41
C LEU A 21 9.67 -3.63 -13.69
N LEU A 22 9.45 -4.94 -13.87
CA LEU A 22 9.81 -5.65 -15.10
C LEU A 22 8.96 -5.21 -16.31
N GLY A 23 7.76 -4.69 -16.06
CA GLY A 23 6.86 -4.16 -17.11
C GLY A 23 7.22 -2.75 -17.61
N ALA A 24 8.24 -2.10 -17.06
CA ALA A 24 8.66 -0.77 -17.51
C ALA A 24 9.38 -0.81 -18.86
N ASP A 25 9.30 0.27 -19.65
CA ASP A 25 10.01 0.39 -20.95
C ASP A 25 11.52 0.12 -20.84
N ARG A 26 12.12 0.46 -19.70
CA ARG A 26 13.53 0.22 -19.35
C ARG A 26 13.59 -0.36 -17.95
N PRO A 27 13.40 -1.68 -17.80
CA PRO A 27 13.37 -2.30 -16.50
C PRO A 27 14.73 -2.15 -15.78
N PRO A 28 14.72 -1.86 -14.47
CA PRO A 28 15.91 -1.91 -13.64
C PRO A 28 16.38 -3.35 -13.43
N SER A 29 17.64 -3.53 -13.02
CA SER A 29 18.05 -4.79 -12.44
C SER A 29 17.44 -4.92 -11.04
N VAL A 30 16.78 -6.04 -10.77
CA VAL A 30 16.13 -6.28 -9.47
C VAL A 30 16.78 -7.47 -8.78
N ILE A 31 17.03 -7.33 -7.47
CA ILE A 31 17.44 -8.42 -6.58
C ILE A 31 16.51 -8.43 -5.36
N VAL A 32 16.06 -9.61 -4.95
CA VAL A 32 15.23 -9.81 -3.77
C VAL A 32 15.96 -10.68 -2.77
N ALA A 33 16.04 -10.22 -1.52
CA ALA A 33 16.61 -10.96 -0.41
C ALA A 33 15.51 -11.39 0.56
N ASP A 34 15.46 -12.68 0.90
CA ASP A 34 14.57 -13.22 1.95
C ASP A 34 15.19 -14.50 2.50
N PRO A 35 15.25 -14.71 3.84
CA PRO A 35 15.77 -15.95 4.41
C PRO A 35 14.86 -17.15 4.17
N ILE A 36 13.61 -16.94 3.76
CA ILE A 36 12.60 -17.99 3.54
C ILE A 36 12.58 -18.38 2.06
N ALA A 37 13.07 -19.57 1.73
CA ALA A 37 13.18 -20.05 0.36
C ALA A 37 11.86 -19.97 -0.43
N SER A 38 10.72 -20.33 0.19
CA SER A 38 9.40 -20.27 -0.46
C SER A 38 8.95 -18.84 -0.85
N GLN A 39 9.48 -17.80 -0.23
CA GLN A 39 9.26 -16.43 -0.67
C GLN A 39 10.09 -16.13 -1.94
N LEU A 40 11.29 -16.69 -2.06
CA LEU A 40 12.16 -16.52 -3.21
C LEU A 40 11.70 -17.34 -4.42
N ASP A 41 11.13 -18.54 -4.20
CA ASP A 41 10.62 -19.43 -5.26
C ASP A 41 9.57 -18.74 -6.16
N ARG A 42 8.87 -17.72 -5.62
CA ARG A 42 7.89 -16.93 -6.37
C ARG A 42 8.50 -16.15 -7.54
N PHE A 43 9.81 -15.89 -7.49
CA PHE A 43 10.54 -15.16 -8.51
C PHE A 43 11.27 -16.06 -9.52
N ALA A 44 11.22 -17.40 -9.34
CA ALA A 44 11.99 -18.37 -10.13
C ALA A 44 11.77 -18.29 -11.66
N ASN A 45 10.56 -17.85 -12.08
CA ASN A 45 10.22 -17.72 -13.50
C ASN A 45 10.34 -16.27 -14.02
N SER A 46 11.16 -15.44 -13.38
CA SER A 46 11.39 -14.04 -13.74
C SER A 46 12.88 -13.75 -13.89
N GLU A 47 13.23 -12.58 -14.43
CA GLU A 47 14.62 -12.09 -14.52
C GLU A 47 15.14 -11.51 -13.18
N ILE A 48 14.37 -11.64 -12.09
CA ILE A 48 14.72 -11.14 -10.78
C ILE A 48 15.72 -12.07 -10.12
N LYS A 49 16.85 -11.50 -9.69
CA LYS A 49 17.84 -12.25 -8.90
C LYS A 49 17.34 -12.43 -7.47
N THR A 50 17.67 -13.56 -6.87
CA THR A 50 17.29 -13.87 -5.49
C THR A 50 18.50 -14.26 -4.64
N THR A 51 18.43 -14.00 -3.35
CA THR A 51 19.46 -14.37 -2.37
C THR A 51 18.85 -14.52 -0.98
N ALA A 52 19.46 -15.33 -0.11
CA ALA A 52 19.09 -15.39 1.31
C ALA A 52 19.84 -14.37 2.17
N ASP A 53 20.76 -13.59 1.58
CA ASP A 53 21.67 -12.67 2.27
C ASP A 53 21.31 -11.21 1.95
N ASN A 54 20.83 -10.47 2.96
CA ASN A 54 20.46 -9.05 2.85
C ASN A 54 21.65 -8.19 2.43
N LYS A 55 22.83 -8.44 2.99
CA LYS A 55 24.06 -7.67 2.71
C LYS A 55 24.47 -7.81 1.26
N ARG A 56 24.39 -9.03 0.73
CA ARG A 56 24.67 -9.30 -0.68
C ARG A 56 23.72 -8.55 -1.63
N ALA A 57 22.45 -8.42 -1.24
CA ALA A 57 21.48 -7.70 -2.06
C ALA A 57 21.76 -6.18 -2.08
N VAL A 58 22.18 -5.61 -0.96
CA VAL A 58 22.45 -4.17 -0.81
C VAL A 58 23.70 -3.72 -1.57
N ILE A 59 24.74 -4.58 -1.65
CA ILE A 59 25.99 -4.24 -2.33
C ILE A 59 25.73 -3.99 -3.81
N GLY A 60 26.07 -2.76 -4.26
CA GLY A 60 25.90 -2.35 -5.66
C GLY A 60 24.49 -1.89 -6.03
N ALA A 61 23.55 -1.87 -5.09
CA ALA A 61 22.22 -1.30 -5.31
C ALA A 61 22.27 0.25 -5.36
N ASP A 62 21.41 0.86 -6.16
CA ASP A 62 21.12 2.31 -6.14
C ASP A 62 19.95 2.62 -5.18
N VAL A 63 19.04 1.65 -5.02
CA VAL A 63 17.87 1.77 -4.15
C VAL A 63 17.74 0.49 -3.33
N VAL A 64 17.44 0.66 -2.04
CA VAL A 64 17.14 -0.43 -1.10
C VAL A 64 15.70 -0.25 -0.60
N VAL A 65 14.84 -1.22 -0.90
CA VAL A 65 13.45 -1.23 -0.47
C VAL A 65 13.29 -2.17 0.72
N LEU A 66 12.98 -1.64 1.90
CA LEU A 66 12.67 -2.39 3.10
C LEU A 66 11.22 -2.90 3.00
N ALA A 67 11.06 -4.18 2.74
CA ALA A 67 9.78 -4.84 2.52
C ALA A 67 9.53 -5.98 3.52
N VAL A 68 10.17 -5.91 4.66
CA VAL A 68 9.99 -6.82 5.79
C VAL A 68 8.85 -6.36 6.70
N LYS A 69 8.39 -7.26 7.58
CA LYS A 69 7.37 -6.92 8.58
C LYS A 69 7.91 -5.89 9.58
N PRO A 70 7.05 -4.99 10.12
CA PRO A 70 7.46 -3.97 11.08
C PRO A 70 8.23 -4.53 12.29
N GLN A 71 7.85 -5.71 12.80
CA GLN A 71 8.45 -6.34 13.99
C GLN A 71 9.94 -6.71 13.84
N ILE A 72 10.43 -6.84 12.61
CA ILE A 72 11.82 -7.21 12.34
C ILE A 72 12.61 -6.14 11.59
N ILE A 73 11.95 -5.04 11.20
CA ILE A 73 12.58 -4.02 10.34
C ILE A 73 13.78 -3.36 11.02
N ARG A 74 13.71 -3.10 12.33
CA ARG A 74 14.82 -2.51 13.08
C ARG A 74 16.08 -3.37 13.00
N SER A 75 15.97 -4.67 13.27
CA SER A 75 17.12 -5.57 13.20
C SER A 75 17.72 -5.65 11.80
N VAL A 76 16.87 -5.68 10.78
CA VAL A 76 17.28 -5.68 9.37
C VAL A 76 17.92 -4.35 8.97
N ALA A 77 17.35 -3.23 9.38
CA ALA A 77 17.91 -1.90 9.12
C ALA A 77 19.31 -1.76 9.71
N LEU A 78 19.50 -2.11 10.99
CA LEU A 78 20.79 -2.06 11.66
C LEU A 78 21.83 -3.03 11.05
N GLU A 79 21.37 -4.18 10.53
CA GLU A 79 22.24 -5.14 9.83
C GLU A 79 22.83 -4.54 8.56
N ILE A 80 22.04 -3.79 7.78
CA ILE A 80 22.45 -3.27 6.46
C ILE A 80 22.94 -1.83 6.50
N ALA A 81 22.64 -1.07 7.55
CA ALA A 81 23.01 0.34 7.66
C ALA A 81 24.50 0.60 7.41
N PRO A 82 25.46 -0.22 7.89
CA PRO A 82 26.89 -0.02 7.59
C PRO A 82 27.26 -0.12 6.10
N LEU A 83 26.38 -0.66 5.26
CA LEU A 83 26.58 -0.83 3.83
C LEU A 83 25.91 0.27 3.00
N ILE A 84 25.08 1.10 3.65
CA ILE A 84 24.38 2.21 3.00
C ILE A 84 25.36 3.40 2.91
N THR A 85 25.74 3.76 1.69
CA THR A 85 26.69 4.86 1.43
C THR A 85 26.09 5.97 0.57
N HIS A 86 25.37 5.63 -0.48
CA HIS A 86 24.78 6.55 -1.46
C HIS A 86 23.35 6.12 -1.90
N GLN A 87 22.91 4.97 -1.43
CA GLN A 87 21.63 4.40 -1.82
C GLN A 87 20.47 5.25 -1.31
N LEU A 88 19.40 5.28 -2.10
CA LEU A 88 18.09 5.69 -1.58
C LEU A 88 17.49 4.52 -0.79
N VAL A 89 17.15 4.73 0.46
CA VAL A 89 16.40 3.78 1.26
C VAL A 89 14.90 4.10 1.14
N MET A 90 14.10 3.11 0.79
CA MET A 90 12.64 3.20 0.76
C MET A 90 12.06 2.20 1.76
N SER A 91 11.22 2.63 2.69
CA SER A 91 10.50 1.73 3.60
C SER A 91 9.03 1.64 3.19
N ILE A 92 8.53 0.42 3.02
CA ILE A 92 7.10 0.14 2.81
C ILE A 92 6.44 -0.50 4.04
N ALA A 93 7.10 -0.48 5.18
CA ALA A 93 6.59 -1.02 6.43
C ALA A 93 5.59 -0.06 7.07
N ALA A 94 4.39 -0.56 7.37
CA ALA A 94 3.37 0.21 8.09
C ALA A 94 3.82 0.52 9.52
N GLY A 95 3.46 1.71 10.04
CA GLY A 95 3.76 2.09 11.42
C GLY A 95 5.24 2.31 11.73
N VAL A 96 6.09 2.57 10.74
CA VAL A 96 7.53 2.88 10.96
C VAL A 96 7.81 4.28 10.47
N PRO A 97 7.97 5.27 11.37
CA PRO A 97 8.11 6.67 11.00
C PRO A 97 9.51 7.01 10.47
N LEU A 98 9.64 8.17 9.82
CA LEU A 98 10.93 8.66 9.34
C LEU A 98 11.94 8.90 10.48
N SER A 99 11.48 9.27 11.67
CA SER A 99 12.32 9.44 12.87
C SER A 99 13.08 8.16 13.20
N ALA A 100 12.36 7.03 13.33
CA ALA A 100 12.96 5.73 13.60
C ALA A 100 13.92 5.29 12.46
N LEU A 101 13.51 5.46 11.20
CA LEU A 101 14.37 5.15 10.06
C LEU A 101 15.65 5.99 10.04
N ASN A 102 15.57 7.31 10.33
CA ASN A 102 16.73 8.19 10.46
C ASN A 102 17.65 7.77 11.62
N ALA A 103 17.09 7.33 12.76
CA ALA A 103 17.89 6.84 13.88
C ALA A 103 18.67 5.56 13.53
N TRP A 104 18.08 4.64 12.77
CA TRP A 104 18.73 3.38 12.40
C TRP A 104 19.76 3.52 11.29
N PHE A 105 19.52 4.36 10.29
CA PHE A 105 20.43 4.55 9.13
C PHE A 105 21.38 5.74 9.28
N GLY A 106 21.12 6.64 10.21
CA GLY A 106 21.84 7.89 10.37
C GLY A 106 21.26 9.01 9.51
N GLU A 107 21.44 10.24 9.99
CA GLU A 107 20.82 11.45 9.43
C GLU A 107 21.35 11.89 8.05
N THR A 108 22.35 11.22 7.52
CA THR A 108 22.93 11.54 6.20
C THR A 108 22.31 10.73 5.06
N VAL A 109 21.56 9.69 5.38
CA VAL A 109 20.96 8.78 4.41
C VAL A 109 19.66 9.37 3.83
N SER A 110 19.50 9.25 2.51
CA SER A 110 18.26 9.62 1.82
C SER A 110 17.19 8.56 2.07
N ILE A 111 16.06 8.94 2.66
CA ILE A 111 14.99 8.02 3.04
C ILE A 111 13.64 8.51 2.50
N VAL A 112 12.87 7.57 1.94
CA VAL A 112 11.47 7.76 1.59
C VAL A 112 10.64 6.71 2.34
N ARG A 113 9.71 7.18 3.18
CA ARG A 113 8.68 6.36 3.78
C ARG A 113 7.52 6.24 2.79
N CYS A 114 7.02 5.03 2.57
CA CYS A 114 5.99 4.72 1.59
C CYS A 114 4.90 3.87 2.26
N MET A 115 3.65 4.18 1.95
CA MET A 115 2.51 3.37 2.38
C MET A 115 1.72 2.92 1.14
N PRO A 116 2.11 1.81 0.50
CA PRO A 116 1.35 1.16 -0.57
C PRO A 116 0.17 0.35 -0.01
N ASN A 117 -0.68 -0.15 -0.91
CA ASN A 117 -1.76 -1.06 -0.53
C ASN A 117 -1.83 -2.31 -1.43
N THR A 118 -2.57 -3.33 -0.98
CA THR A 118 -2.61 -4.64 -1.63
C THR A 118 -3.15 -4.68 -3.07
N PRO A 119 -4.01 -3.75 -3.56
CA PRO A 119 -4.36 -3.69 -4.98
C PRO A 119 -3.17 -3.47 -5.93
N ALA A 120 -2.00 -3.09 -5.42
CA ALA A 120 -0.74 -3.09 -6.16
C ALA A 120 -0.44 -4.44 -6.86
N LEU A 121 -0.89 -5.57 -6.29
CA LEU A 121 -0.75 -6.91 -6.89
C LEU A 121 -1.40 -7.05 -8.28
N ILE A 122 -2.34 -6.18 -8.60
CA ILE A 122 -3.05 -6.16 -9.90
C ILE A 122 -2.87 -4.82 -10.63
N GLY A 123 -1.87 -4.02 -10.25
CA GLY A 123 -1.61 -2.72 -10.87
C GLY A 123 -2.64 -1.63 -10.56
N ALA A 124 -3.49 -1.83 -9.57
CA ALA A 124 -4.55 -0.90 -9.15
C ALA A 124 -4.30 -0.35 -7.74
N GLY A 125 -3.02 -0.25 -7.34
CA GLY A 125 -2.62 0.27 -6.06
C GLY A 125 -2.68 1.79 -5.95
N ILE A 126 -2.53 2.27 -4.72
CA ILE A 126 -2.21 3.66 -4.41
C ILE A 126 -1.19 3.69 -3.29
N SER A 127 -0.23 4.61 -3.36
CA SER A 127 0.83 4.74 -2.37
C SER A 127 0.96 6.18 -1.90
N GLY A 128 0.96 6.41 -0.59
CA GLY A 128 1.40 7.67 0.01
C GLY A 128 2.90 7.65 0.27
N LEU A 129 3.59 8.76 -0.02
CA LEU A 129 5.03 8.91 0.15
C LEU A 129 5.36 10.18 0.93
N VAL A 130 6.34 10.07 1.84
CA VAL A 130 7.00 11.20 2.50
C VAL A 130 8.50 10.99 2.41
N ARG A 131 9.27 12.06 2.25
CA ARG A 131 10.73 12.01 2.19
C ARG A 131 11.37 12.76 3.35
N ASN A 132 12.56 12.31 3.79
CA ASN A 132 13.37 13.11 4.68
C ASN A 132 14.07 14.26 3.93
N THR A 133 14.66 15.19 4.67
CA THR A 133 15.33 16.39 4.12
C THR A 133 16.59 16.09 3.30
N ARG A 134 17.14 14.88 3.38
CA ARG A 134 18.31 14.43 2.63
C ARG A 134 17.95 13.90 1.25
N THR A 135 16.71 13.52 1.04
CA THR A 135 16.25 12.97 -0.23
C THR A 135 16.17 14.06 -1.30
N THR A 136 16.98 13.93 -2.33
CA THR A 136 16.99 14.84 -3.47
C THR A 136 15.76 14.68 -4.35
N ASP A 137 15.44 15.70 -5.17
CA ASP A 137 14.33 15.62 -6.13
C ASP A 137 14.51 14.49 -7.15
N SER A 138 15.75 14.18 -7.52
CA SER A 138 16.04 13.05 -8.41
C SER A 138 15.71 11.72 -7.77
N GLN A 139 16.01 11.56 -6.48
CA GLN A 139 15.67 10.36 -5.70
C GLN A 139 14.17 10.26 -5.44
N ALA A 140 13.50 11.38 -5.14
CA ALA A 140 12.04 11.42 -5.02
C ALA A 140 11.35 11.00 -6.32
N LYS A 141 11.80 11.51 -7.48
CA LYS A 141 11.30 11.07 -8.80
C LYS A 141 11.56 9.58 -9.07
N LEU A 142 12.65 9.03 -8.55
CA LEU A 142 12.94 7.61 -8.65
C LEU A 142 11.98 6.79 -7.79
N ALA A 143 11.76 7.19 -6.52
CA ALA A 143 10.78 6.55 -5.63
C ALA A 143 9.37 6.58 -6.23
N HIS A 144 8.95 7.73 -6.78
CA HIS A 144 7.66 7.87 -7.48
C HIS A 144 7.52 6.88 -8.63
N ARG A 145 8.56 6.71 -9.46
CA ARG A 145 8.52 5.73 -10.57
C ARG A 145 8.46 4.29 -10.09
N ILE A 146 9.16 3.95 -9.00
CA ILE A 146 9.15 2.60 -8.43
C ILE A 146 7.76 2.23 -7.94
N LEU A 147 7.09 3.10 -7.19
CA LEU A 147 5.72 2.84 -6.70
C LEU A 147 4.68 3.00 -7.83
N GLY A 148 4.94 3.88 -8.78
CA GLY A 148 4.06 4.15 -9.93
C GLY A 148 3.89 2.98 -10.90
N CYS A 149 4.78 1.98 -10.86
CA CYS A 149 4.62 0.78 -11.70
C CYS A 149 3.46 -0.13 -11.27
N VAL A 150 2.89 0.08 -10.08
CA VAL A 150 1.78 -0.74 -9.53
C VAL A 150 0.54 0.07 -9.16
N GLY A 151 0.51 1.37 -9.48
CA GLY A 151 -0.66 2.22 -9.20
C GLY A 151 -0.35 3.70 -9.06
N ALA A 152 -1.28 4.46 -8.48
CA ALA A 152 -1.14 5.88 -8.25
C ALA A 152 -0.16 6.18 -7.09
N VAL A 153 0.47 7.38 -7.13
CA VAL A 153 1.42 7.82 -6.10
C VAL A 153 1.09 9.25 -5.69
N LEU A 154 0.93 9.48 -4.39
CA LEU A 154 0.72 10.78 -3.77
C LEU A 154 1.87 11.13 -2.84
N TRP A 155 2.35 12.37 -2.89
CA TRP A 155 3.34 12.90 -1.96
C TRP A 155 2.67 13.72 -0.87
N PHE A 156 3.17 13.58 0.35
CA PHE A 156 2.75 14.32 1.53
C PHE A 156 3.94 15.08 2.11
N GLU A 157 3.67 16.16 2.80
CA GLU A 157 4.72 16.99 3.41
C GLU A 157 5.09 16.47 4.81
N GLU A 158 4.08 16.02 5.58
CA GLU A 158 4.26 15.59 6.96
C GLU A 158 4.23 14.06 7.08
N ASP A 159 5.15 13.49 7.87
CA ASP A 159 5.23 12.06 8.11
C ASP A 159 3.96 11.51 8.77
N ALA A 160 3.34 12.31 9.65
CA ALA A 160 2.10 11.97 10.33
C ALA A 160 0.89 11.80 9.38
N ASP A 161 0.92 12.36 8.18
CA ASP A 161 -0.14 12.17 7.18
C ASP A 161 -0.26 10.70 6.75
N LEU A 162 0.85 9.95 6.80
CA LEU A 162 0.84 8.54 6.42
C LEU A 162 0.04 7.65 7.39
N ASP A 163 -0.31 8.12 8.58
CA ASP A 163 -1.22 7.41 9.47
C ASP A 163 -2.66 7.47 8.93
N ALA A 164 -3.08 8.61 8.40
CA ALA A 164 -4.36 8.73 7.70
C ALA A 164 -4.36 7.92 6.39
N VAL A 165 -3.26 7.94 5.62
CA VAL A 165 -3.08 7.11 4.42
C VAL A 165 -3.19 5.63 4.77
N THR A 166 -2.57 5.20 5.86
CA THR A 166 -2.65 3.82 6.36
C THR A 166 -4.10 3.42 6.66
N ALA A 167 -4.83 4.27 7.37
CA ALA A 167 -6.23 4.01 7.71
C ALA A 167 -7.15 3.99 6.48
N ILE A 168 -6.98 4.92 5.53
CA ILE A 168 -7.86 5.05 4.35
C ILE A 168 -7.49 4.05 3.26
N SER A 169 -6.23 3.99 2.84
CA SER A 169 -5.81 3.20 1.67
C SER A 169 -5.10 1.90 2.02
N GLY A 170 -4.32 1.88 3.10
CA GLY A 170 -3.66 0.67 3.56
C GLY A 170 -4.65 -0.39 4.04
N SER A 171 -5.54 -0.01 4.96
CA SER A 171 -6.60 -0.86 5.51
C SER A 171 -7.85 -0.92 4.62
N GLY A 172 -8.06 0.10 3.78
CA GLY A 172 -9.26 0.29 2.95
C GLY A 172 -9.71 -0.91 2.13
N PRO A 173 -8.82 -1.70 1.50
CA PRO A 173 -9.24 -2.90 0.78
C PRO A 173 -10.07 -3.86 1.64
N ALA A 174 -9.74 -4.00 2.94
CA ALA A 174 -10.50 -4.85 3.85
C ALA A 174 -11.92 -4.32 4.10
N TYR A 175 -12.11 -3.00 4.13
CA TYR A 175 -13.44 -2.39 4.30
C TYR A 175 -14.34 -2.68 3.10
N PHE A 176 -13.79 -2.58 1.89
CA PHE A 176 -14.52 -2.93 0.67
C PHE A 176 -14.82 -4.43 0.61
N PHE A 177 -13.89 -5.29 1.02
CA PHE A 177 -14.15 -6.74 1.08
C PHE A 177 -15.28 -7.05 2.07
N TYR A 178 -15.29 -6.43 3.25
CA TYR A 178 -16.34 -6.61 4.24
C TYR A 178 -17.71 -6.13 3.74
N LEU A 179 -17.77 -4.98 3.05
CA LEU A 179 -19.01 -4.49 2.43
C LEU A 179 -19.50 -5.45 1.34
N ILE A 180 -18.61 -5.88 0.45
CA ILE A 180 -18.93 -6.82 -0.63
C ILE A 180 -19.44 -8.15 -0.05
N GLU A 181 -18.78 -8.68 0.97
CA GLU A 181 -19.17 -9.91 1.67
C GLU A 181 -20.57 -9.78 2.26
N SER A 182 -20.86 -8.65 2.93
CA SER A 182 -22.18 -8.35 3.51
C SER A 182 -23.27 -8.28 2.43
N MET A 183 -22.98 -7.65 1.29
CA MET A 183 -23.92 -7.58 0.16
C MET A 183 -24.17 -8.95 -0.47
N ILE A 184 -23.13 -9.80 -0.59
CA ILE A 184 -23.30 -11.18 -1.10
C ILE A 184 -24.19 -11.97 -0.16
N LYS A 185 -23.97 -11.87 1.15
CA LYS A 185 -24.80 -12.53 2.16
C LYS A 185 -26.27 -12.11 2.04
N ALA A 186 -26.54 -10.80 1.97
CA ALA A 186 -27.88 -10.29 1.79
C ALA A 186 -28.54 -10.80 0.49
N ALA A 187 -27.79 -10.84 -0.62
CA ALA A 187 -28.30 -11.36 -1.89
C ALA A 187 -28.71 -12.84 -1.81
N ILE A 188 -27.96 -13.66 -1.08
CA ILE A 188 -28.28 -15.07 -0.83
C ILE A 188 -29.54 -15.19 0.04
N GLU A 189 -29.66 -14.40 1.09
CA GLU A 189 -30.85 -14.35 1.95
C GLU A 189 -32.10 -13.92 1.17
N LEU A 190 -31.96 -13.12 0.12
CA LEU A 190 -33.03 -12.74 -0.83
C LEU A 190 -33.33 -13.84 -1.88
N GLY A 191 -32.67 -15.00 -1.81
CA GLY A 191 -32.98 -16.16 -2.65
C GLY A 191 -32.08 -16.32 -3.89
N LEU A 192 -31.04 -15.51 -4.06
CA LEU A 192 -30.11 -15.70 -5.16
C LEU A 192 -29.13 -16.83 -4.86
N ILE A 193 -28.80 -17.63 -5.87
CA ILE A 193 -27.73 -18.63 -5.73
C ILE A 193 -26.38 -17.96 -5.52
N PRO A 194 -25.45 -18.53 -4.73
CA PRO A 194 -24.20 -17.90 -4.33
C PRO A 194 -23.35 -17.37 -5.49
N GLU A 195 -23.27 -18.09 -6.59
CA GLU A 195 -22.50 -17.69 -7.77
C GLU A 195 -23.04 -16.40 -8.40
N ILE A 196 -24.36 -16.28 -8.54
CA ILE A 196 -25.02 -15.10 -9.09
C ILE A 196 -24.89 -13.92 -8.12
N ALA A 197 -25.14 -14.15 -6.81
CA ALA A 197 -24.98 -13.13 -5.77
C ALA A 197 -23.56 -12.52 -5.79
N ARG A 198 -22.53 -13.38 -5.84
CA ARG A 198 -21.14 -12.95 -5.95
C ARG A 198 -20.87 -12.12 -7.21
N LYS A 199 -21.30 -12.61 -8.38
CA LYS A 199 -21.04 -11.96 -9.67
C LYS A 199 -21.71 -10.59 -9.75
N LEU A 200 -22.97 -10.48 -9.33
CA LEU A 200 -23.71 -9.21 -9.30
C LEU A 200 -23.01 -8.21 -8.38
N THR A 201 -22.71 -8.59 -7.14
CA THR A 201 -22.09 -7.68 -6.15
C THR A 201 -20.73 -7.18 -6.62
N LEU A 202 -19.85 -8.07 -7.08
CA LEU A 202 -18.50 -7.66 -7.54
C LEU A 202 -18.56 -6.73 -8.75
N LYS A 203 -19.47 -6.98 -9.71
CA LYS A 203 -19.62 -6.12 -10.89
C LYS A 203 -20.24 -4.77 -10.53
N THR A 204 -21.16 -4.73 -9.58
CA THR A 204 -21.76 -3.48 -9.08
C THR A 204 -20.72 -2.64 -8.35
N ALA A 205 -19.92 -3.23 -7.45
CA ALA A 205 -18.86 -2.52 -6.73
C ALA A 205 -17.81 -1.94 -7.70
N LEU A 206 -17.34 -2.74 -8.66
CA LEU A 206 -16.41 -2.28 -9.70
C LEU A 206 -17.02 -1.16 -10.56
N GLY A 207 -18.28 -1.28 -10.94
CA GLY A 207 -19.01 -0.29 -11.75
C GLY A 207 -19.14 1.04 -11.02
N GLY A 208 -19.57 1.01 -9.76
CA GLY A 208 -19.70 2.19 -8.91
C GLY A 208 -18.37 2.93 -8.73
N ALA A 209 -17.29 2.18 -8.41
CA ALA A 209 -15.96 2.77 -8.27
C ALA A 209 -15.46 3.42 -9.59
N LYS A 210 -15.66 2.75 -10.73
CA LYS A 210 -15.31 3.31 -12.04
C LYS A 210 -16.10 4.55 -12.38
N MET A 211 -17.40 4.58 -12.08
CA MET A 211 -18.22 5.79 -12.30
C MET A 211 -17.69 6.95 -11.47
N ALA A 212 -17.40 6.72 -10.19
CA ALA A 212 -16.86 7.73 -9.29
C ALA A 212 -15.51 8.29 -9.76
N ILE A 213 -14.61 7.43 -10.26
CA ILE A 213 -13.27 7.84 -10.75
C ILE A 213 -13.35 8.65 -12.04
N ASN A 214 -14.31 8.35 -12.93
CA ASN A 214 -14.42 8.97 -14.26
C ASN A 214 -15.46 10.11 -14.31
N SER A 215 -15.97 10.57 -13.17
CA SER A 215 -16.90 11.69 -13.08
C SER A 215 -16.26 12.88 -12.39
N ASP A 216 -16.57 14.07 -12.88
CA ASP A 216 -16.23 15.34 -12.22
C ASP A 216 -17.31 15.79 -11.22
N GLU A 217 -18.44 15.06 -11.13
CA GLU A 217 -19.51 15.35 -10.18
C GLU A 217 -19.17 14.85 -8.77
N ASP A 218 -19.65 15.57 -7.77
CA ASP A 218 -19.55 15.12 -6.37
C ASP A 218 -20.26 13.78 -6.16
N LEU A 219 -19.68 12.93 -5.31
CA LEU A 219 -20.25 11.59 -5.00
C LEU A 219 -21.71 11.66 -4.48
N GLU A 220 -22.07 12.77 -3.82
CA GLU A 220 -23.43 13.00 -3.39
C GLU A 220 -24.38 13.12 -4.58
N ILE A 221 -24.01 13.85 -5.61
CA ILE A 221 -24.79 14.01 -6.85
C ILE A 221 -24.89 12.68 -7.59
N LEU A 222 -23.79 11.95 -7.74
CA LEU A 222 -23.81 10.61 -8.33
C LEU A 222 -24.78 9.68 -7.59
N ARG A 223 -24.80 9.72 -6.26
CA ARG A 223 -25.72 8.94 -5.44
C ARG A 223 -27.18 9.38 -5.68
N GLN A 224 -27.45 10.69 -5.72
CA GLN A 224 -28.78 11.23 -5.98
C GLN A 224 -29.29 10.82 -7.37
N ASN A 225 -28.44 10.85 -8.40
CA ASN A 225 -28.79 10.48 -9.77
C ASN A 225 -29.26 9.02 -9.92
N VAL A 226 -28.87 8.14 -8.99
CA VAL A 226 -29.32 6.73 -8.95
C VAL A 226 -30.37 6.46 -7.86
N THR A 227 -30.91 7.52 -7.23
CA THR A 227 -31.88 7.42 -6.14
C THR A 227 -33.21 8.08 -6.54
N SER A 228 -34.06 7.33 -7.26
CA SER A 228 -35.39 7.82 -7.66
C SER A 228 -36.33 7.96 -6.45
N PRO A 229 -37.14 9.05 -6.39
CA PRO A 229 -38.15 9.23 -5.34
C PRO A 229 -39.11 8.04 -5.26
N GLY A 230 -39.35 7.51 -4.05
CA GLY A 230 -40.18 6.32 -3.82
C GLY A 230 -39.55 5.00 -4.28
N GLY A 231 -38.30 5.02 -4.79
CA GLY A 231 -37.65 3.86 -5.34
C GLY A 231 -36.96 2.97 -4.30
N THR A 232 -36.43 1.83 -4.78
CA THR A 232 -35.74 0.84 -3.94
C THR A 232 -34.44 1.39 -3.34
N THR A 233 -33.70 2.20 -4.10
CA THR A 233 -32.47 2.84 -3.64
C THR A 233 -32.74 3.80 -2.48
N GLU A 234 -33.78 4.64 -2.57
CA GLU A 234 -34.16 5.57 -1.49
C GLU A 234 -34.46 4.81 -0.19
N ARG A 235 -35.20 3.70 -0.29
CA ARG A 235 -35.54 2.86 0.88
C ARG A 235 -34.25 2.28 1.52
N ALA A 236 -33.30 1.82 0.73
CA ALA A 236 -32.03 1.28 1.23
C ALA A 236 -31.17 2.38 1.89
N ILE A 237 -31.04 3.54 1.24
CA ILE A 237 -30.28 4.68 1.79
C ILE A 237 -30.92 5.19 3.10
N ALA A 238 -32.25 5.23 3.19
CA ALA A 238 -32.96 5.59 4.42
C ALA A 238 -32.60 4.66 5.61
N VAL A 239 -32.41 3.36 5.36
CA VAL A 239 -31.96 2.42 6.39
C VAL A 239 -30.50 2.75 6.79
N PHE A 240 -29.57 2.93 5.86
CA PHE A 240 -28.18 3.27 6.16
C PHE A 240 -28.06 4.58 6.95
N THR A 241 -28.89 5.57 6.62
CA THR A 241 -28.92 6.86 7.34
C THR A 241 -29.46 6.69 8.76
N ARG A 242 -30.57 5.97 8.94
CA ARG A 242 -31.16 5.73 10.25
C ARG A 242 -30.24 4.95 11.20
N GLU A 243 -29.50 3.99 10.67
CA GLU A 243 -28.55 3.16 11.43
C GLU A 243 -27.15 3.82 11.56
N ASP A 244 -27.00 5.09 11.18
CA ASP A 244 -25.75 5.86 11.26
C ASP A 244 -24.55 5.12 10.65
N MET A 245 -24.73 4.54 9.46
CA MET A 245 -23.63 3.86 8.76
C MET A 245 -22.45 4.79 8.50
N GLN A 246 -22.71 6.04 8.15
CA GLN A 246 -21.66 7.05 7.92
C GLN A 246 -20.82 7.29 9.16
N GLY A 247 -21.45 7.51 10.32
CA GLY A 247 -20.74 7.70 11.58
C GLY A 247 -19.98 6.45 12.01
N THR A 248 -20.52 5.25 11.73
CA THR A 248 -19.82 3.99 11.99
C THR A 248 -18.55 3.87 11.15
N ILE A 249 -18.59 4.22 9.86
CA ILE A 249 -17.40 4.23 8.99
C ILE A 249 -16.36 5.23 9.51
N VAL A 250 -16.77 6.44 9.88
CA VAL A 250 -15.87 7.46 10.44
C VAL A 250 -15.16 6.94 11.68
N ARG A 251 -15.91 6.37 12.64
CA ARG A 251 -15.32 5.80 13.87
C ARG A 251 -14.33 4.67 13.57
N ALA A 252 -14.71 3.75 12.69
CA ALA A 252 -13.85 2.62 12.33
C ALA A 252 -12.51 3.06 11.68
N ILE A 253 -12.55 4.07 10.82
CA ILE A 253 -11.35 4.62 10.18
C ILE A 253 -10.51 5.41 11.19
N SER A 254 -11.13 6.12 12.14
CA SER A 254 -10.43 6.81 13.22
C SER A 254 -9.66 5.82 14.11
N GLU A 255 -10.28 4.72 14.52
CA GLU A 255 -9.61 3.65 15.29
C GLU A 255 -8.42 3.05 14.52
N ALA A 256 -8.54 2.87 13.21
CA ALA A 256 -7.45 2.38 12.38
C ALA A 256 -6.28 3.39 12.33
N ARG A 257 -6.58 4.70 12.27
CA ARG A 257 -5.57 5.76 12.35
C ARG A 257 -4.88 5.79 13.71
N GLU A 258 -5.65 5.75 14.80
CA GLU A 258 -5.08 5.72 16.16
C GLU A 258 -4.14 4.53 16.32
N ARG A 259 -4.52 3.34 15.83
CA ARG A 259 -3.62 2.18 15.87
C ARG A 259 -2.35 2.38 15.04
N SER A 260 -2.41 3.08 13.92
CA SER A 260 -1.21 3.43 13.13
C SER A 260 -0.28 4.35 13.92
N ILE A 261 -0.83 5.34 14.63
CA ILE A 261 -0.07 6.26 15.50
C ILE A 261 0.61 5.48 16.63
N GLU A 262 -0.10 4.57 17.31
CA GLU A 262 0.47 3.72 18.35
C GLU A 262 1.66 2.90 17.84
N LEU A 263 1.52 2.28 16.67
CA LEU A 263 2.60 1.51 16.05
C LEU A 263 3.82 2.39 15.71
N SER A 264 3.58 3.62 15.28
CA SER A 264 4.66 4.60 15.01
C SER A 264 5.38 4.98 16.30
N GLN A 265 4.65 5.19 17.40
CA GLN A 265 5.24 5.46 18.72
C GLN A 265 6.02 4.25 19.27
N GLU A 266 5.51 3.04 19.09
CA GLU A 266 6.24 1.80 19.47
C GLU A 266 7.59 1.73 18.73
N ALA A 267 7.60 2.02 17.42
CA ALA A 267 8.83 2.00 16.61
C ALA A 267 9.82 3.11 17.00
N ASP A 268 9.35 4.32 17.35
CA ASP A 268 10.19 5.41 17.84
C ASP A 268 10.82 5.09 19.22
N ASN A 269 10.07 4.45 20.12
CA ASN A 269 10.57 4.06 21.44
C ASN A 269 11.65 2.96 21.35
N ASP A 270 11.63 2.17 20.29
CA ASP A 270 12.62 1.13 20.01
C ASP A 270 13.86 1.69 19.25
N ALA A 271 13.83 2.94 18.77
CA ALA A 271 14.89 3.56 17.97
C ALA A 271 16.05 4.06 18.84
#